data_65748d059386959d7b52f8bd5ace8f8f
#
_entry.id   65748d059386959d7b52f8bd5ace8f8f
#
_cell.length_a   1.000
_cell.length_b   1.000
_cell.length_c   1.000
_cell.angle_alpha   90.00
_cell.angle_beta   90.00
_cell.angle_gamma   90.00
#
_symmetry.space_group_name_H-M   'P 1'
#
loop_
_entity.id
_entity.type
_entity.pdbx_description
1 polymer ?
#
loop_
_entity_poly.entity_id
_entity_poly.type
_entity_poly.pdbx_seq_one_letter_code
_entity_poly.pdbx_strand_id
1 'polypeptide(L)'
;AMFAQNRGDMYVGGILGVSGGSSKTSVTVGSTTMKGDSTPSDTEFNLTGEFGYFFADNWRVSGSLGYELVSSPTNKKDGKWLKDNTNIFAIGPSIAYYLNVTGNLYYTPEFSICGYFGQYKSDLTSSKFQKNGVAGFGMNFAIGQFEFRPTAHLGLSVNLLSLDYAYLKVKGDDSDNYSTTSAVQFSLGIKPTVGFRYYF
;
A
#
# COMPACT_ATOMS: atom_id res chain seq x y z
N ALA A 1 2.61 33.49 1.76
CA ALA A 1 3.94 33.10 1.34
C ALA A 1 3.82 31.82 0.50
N MET A 2 4.24 31.84 -0.74
CA MET A 2 4.37 30.61 -1.54
C MET A 2 5.59 29.85 -1.00
N PHE A 3 5.40 28.61 -0.57
CA PHE A 3 6.51 27.75 -0.22
C PHE A 3 7.00 27.12 -1.55
N ALA A 4 8.03 27.71 -2.14
CA ALA A 4 8.63 27.15 -3.35
C ALA A 4 9.40 25.88 -2.99
N GLN A 5 9.26 24.85 -3.82
CA GLN A 5 10.12 23.69 -3.80
C GLN A 5 11.39 24.04 -4.58
N ASN A 6 12.39 24.51 -3.85
CA ASN A 6 13.63 24.93 -4.47
C ASN A 6 14.61 23.76 -4.58
N ARG A 7 15.49 23.86 -5.55
CA ARG A 7 16.63 22.96 -5.62
C ARG A 7 17.41 23.00 -4.31
N GLY A 8 17.68 21.83 -3.74
CA GLY A 8 18.37 21.66 -2.47
C GLY A 8 17.47 21.35 -1.28
N ASP A 9 16.17 21.61 -1.37
CA ASP A 9 15.24 21.26 -0.31
C ASP A 9 15.17 19.74 -0.12
N MET A 10 15.03 19.30 1.13
CA MET A 10 14.93 17.91 1.51
C MET A 10 13.71 17.69 2.41
N TYR A 11 13.25 16.45 2.47
CA TYR A 11 12.22 16.06 3.44
C TYR A 11 12.38 14.61 3.88
N VAL A 12 11.83 14.32 5.03
CA VAL A 12 11.50 12.98 5.46
C VAL A 12 9.99 12.85 5.56
N GLY A 13 9.48 11.68 5.21
CA GLY A 13 8.03 11.46 5.23
C GLY A 13 7.69 10.02 5.54
N GLY A 14 6.41 9.77 5.66
CA GLY A 14 5.89 8.43 5.86
C GLY A 14 4.41 8.34 5.59
N ILE A 15 3.98 7.11 5.35
CA ILE A 15 2.58 6.74 5.13
C ILE A 15 2.25 5.62 6.12
N LEU A 16 1.13 5.77 6.81
CA LEU A 16 0.55 4.73 7.65
C LEU A 16 -0.86 4.43 7.14
N GLY A 17 -1.14 3.15 6.92
CA GLY A 17 -2.47 2.69 6.56
C GLY A 17 -2.85 1.45 7.37
N VAL A 18 -4.09 1.41 7.80
CA VAL A 18 -4.69 0.27 8.49
C VAL A 18 -6.10 0.09 7.96
N SER A 19 -6.41 -1.11 7.54
CA SER A 19 -7.77 -1.48 7.16
C SER A 19 -8.14 -2.86 7.71
N GLY A 20 -9.42 -3.07 7.93
CA GLY A 20 -9.92 -4.37 8.41
C GLY A 20 -11.39 -4.28 8.81
N GLY A 21 -11.99 -5.42 9.07
CA GLY A 21 -13.40 -5.46 9.46
C GLY A 21 -13.93 -6.88 9.65
N SER A 22 -15.23 -7.01 9.57
CA SER A 22 -15.93 -8.31 9.53
C SER A 22 -17.20 -8.19 8.73
N SER A 23 -17.60 -9.26 8.07
CA SER A 23 -18.88 -9.34 7.37
C SER A 23 -19.78 -10.40 8.03
N LYS A 24 -21.08 -10.15 8.01
CA LYS A 24 -22.10 -11.12 8.45
C LYS A 24 -23.21 -11.19 7.42
N THR A 25 -23.44 -12.38 6.90
CA THR A 25 -24.51 -12.62 5.94
C THR A 25 -25.71 -13.24 6.64
N SER A 26 -26.90 -12.74 6.36
CA SER A 26 -28.16 -13.37 6.75
C SER A 26 -29.04 -13.54 5.52
N VAL A 27 -29.70 -14.70 5.41
CA VAL A 27 -30.63 -14.99 4.33
C VAL A 27 -32.03 -15.14 4.94
N THR A 28 -32.96 -14.35 4.44
CA THR A 28 -34.36 -14.42 4.86
C THR A 28 -35.20 -14.99 3.72
N VAL A 29 -35.89 -16.10 3.99
CA VAL A 29 -36.85 -16.73 3.07
C VAL A 29 -38.20 -16.80 3.75
N GLY A 30 -39.13 -16.01 3.27
CA GLY A 30 -40.45 -15.84 3.92
C GLY A 30 -40.31 -15.19 5.31
N SER A 31 -40.78 -15.88 6.34
CA SER A 31 -40.67 -15.44 7.75
C SER A 31 -39.45 -16.01 8.49
N THR A 32 -38.65 -16.83 7.83
CA THR A 32 -37.49 -17.50 8.45
C THR A 32 -36.19 -16.81 8.05
N THR A 33 -35.44 -16.33 9.05
CA THR A 33 -34.10 -15.74 8.84
C THR A 33 -33.04 -16.71 9.33
N MET A 34 -32.19 -17.16 8.40
CA MET A 34 -30.97 -17.90 8.70
C MET A 34 -29.82 -16.92 8.81
N LYS A 35 -29.21 -16.87 9.98
CA LYS A 35 -28.02 -16.03 10.23
C LYS A 35 -26.77 -16.89 10.01
N GLY A 36 -25.95 -16.48 9.06
CA GLY A 36 -24.62 -17.06 8.89
C GLY A 36 -23.64 -16.62 9.99
N ASP A 37 -22.53 -17.32 10.09
CA ASP A 37 -21.43 -16.95 10.95
C ASP A 37 -20.82 -15.60 10.49
N SER A 38 -20.29 -14.85 11.45
CA SER A 38 -19.49 -13.67 11.12
C SER A 38 -18.18 -14.11 10.49
N THR A 39 -17.91 -13.64 9.28
CA THR A 39 -16.65 -13.86 8.56
C THR A 39 -15.76 -12.65 8.78
N PRO A 40 -14.55 -12.79 9.33
CA PRO A 40 -13.60 -11.68 9.36
C PRO A 40 -13.31 -11.22 7.93
N SER A 41 -13.16 -9.93 7.70
CA SER A 41 -12.61 -9.43 6.43
C SER A 41 -11.08 -9.45 6.48
N ASP A 42 -10.47 -9.13 5.35
CA ASP A 42 -9.04 -8.92 5.28
C ASP A 42 -8.62 -7.84 6.28
N THR A 43 -7.47 -8.04 6.91
CA THR A 43 -6.82 -7.03 7.73
C THR A 43 -5.53 -6.65 7.04
N GLU A 44 -5.36 -5.37 6.77
CA GLU A 44 -4.18 -4.82 6.10
C GLU A 44 -3.54 -3.78 7.02
N PHE A 45 -2.23 -3.85 7.11
CA PHE A 45 -1.38 -2.84 7.74
C PHE A 45 -0.27 -2.49 6.77
N ASN A 46 -0.06 -1.20 6.54
CA ASN A 46 1.07 -0.72 5.76
C ASN A 46 1.77 0.44 6.49
N LEU A 47 3.08 0.44 6.41
CA LEU A 47 3.95 1.48 6.92
C LEU A 47 5.04 1.75 5.90
N THR A 48 5.19 2.98 5.46
CA THR A 48 6.24 3.39 4.52
C THR A 48 6.96 4.60 5.06
N GLY A 49 8.29 4.54 5.07
CA GLY A 49 9.18 5.67 5.30
C GLY A 49 9.72 6.18 3.95
N GLU A 50 9.88 7.47 3.80
CA GLU A 50 10.33 8.12 2.58
C GLU A 50 11.35 9.23 2.91
N PHE A 51 12.39 9.33 2.08
CA PHE A 51 13.32 10.46 2.06
C PHE A 51 13.35 11.05 0.65
N GLY A 52 13.24 12.35 0.54
CA GLY A 52 13.21 13.04 -0.75
C GLY A 52 14.13 14.25 -0.83
N TYR A 53 14.57 14.53 -2.05
CA TYR A 53 15.46 15.62 -2.40
C TYR A 53 14.99 16.32 -3.67
N PHE A 54 14.94 17.65 -3.66
CA PHE A 54 14.65 18.47 -4.82
C PHE A 54 15.94 18.75 -5.58
N PHE A 55 16.19 17.99 -6.66
CA PHE A 55 17.40 18.14 -7.47
C PHE A 55 17.33 19.32 -8.44
N ALA A 56 16.11 19.80 -8.74
CA ALA A 56 15.82 21.01 -9.48
C ALA A 56 14.51 21.63 -8.93
N ASP A 57 14.26 22.87 -9.27
CA ASP A 57 13.03 23.54 -8.83
C ASP A 57 11.79 22.75 -9.29
N ASN A 58 10.92 22.44 -8.33
CA ASN A 58 9.71 21.62 -8.49
C ASN A 58 9.95 20.15 -8.86
N TRP A 59 11.16 19.69 -9.11
CA TRP A 59 11.48 18.30 -9.39
C TRP A 59 12.07 17.60 -8.18
N ARG A 60 11.46 16.51 -7.78
CA ARG A 60 11.83 15.71 -6.62
C ARG A 60 12.22 14.29 -7.04
N VAL A 61 13.29 13.78 -6.46
CA VAL A 61 13.56 12.34 -6.38
C VAL A 61 13.40 11.90 -4.94
N SER A 62 12.93 10.68 -4.72
CA SER A 62 12.89 10.10 -3.39
C SER A 62 13.20 8.61 -3.39
N GLY A 63 13.56 8.11 -2.21
CA GLY A 63 13.69 6.70 -1.92
C GLY A 63 12.72 6.34 -0.80
N SER A 64 12.07 5.19 -0.94
CA SER A 64 11.12 4.69 0.06
C SER A 64 11.46 3.29 0.52
N LEU A 65 11.12 3.00 1.77
CA LEU A 65 11.14 1.67 2.38
C LEU A 65 9.78 1.43 3.01
N GLY A 66 9.07 0.39 2.53
CA GLY A 66 7.74 0.03 2.98
C GLY A 66 7.70 -1.36 3.60
N TYR A 67 6.75 -1.56 4.48
CA TYR A 67 6.34 -2.84 5.01
C TYR A 67 4.82 -2.96 4.93
N GLU A 68 4.35 -4.08 4.40
CA GLU A 68 2.95 -4.40 4.27
C GLU A 68 2.68 -5.78 4.87
N LEU A 69 1.60 -5.87 5.65
CA LEU A 69 1.06 -7.10 6.18
C LEU A 69 -0.40 -7.20 5.77
N VAL A 70 -0.73 -8.27 5.05
CA VAL A 70 -2.11 -8.61 4.69
C VAL A 70 -2.46 -9.94 5.33
N SER A 71 -3.59 -10.01 6.05
CA SER A 71 -4.12 -11.22 6.67
C SER A 71 -5.53 -11.45 6.16
N SER A 72 -5.70 -12.50 5.35
CA SER A 72 -6.97 -12.85 4.71
C SER A 72 -7.53 -14.15 5.28
N PRO A 73 -8.76 -14.17 5.82
CA PRO A 73 -9.41 -15.40 6.24
C PRO A 73 -9.79 -16.25 5.03
N THR A 74 -9.45 -17.54 5.04
CA THR A 74 -9.74 -18.47 3.94
C THR A 74 -10.91 -19.39 4.26
N ASN A 75 -10.74 -20.27 5.22
CA ASN A 75 -11.71 -21.29 5.57
C ASN A 75 -11.89 -21.40 7.08
N LYS A 76 -13.04 -21.91 7.52
CA LYS A 76 -13.28 -22.23 8.92
C LYS A 76 -13.07 -23.73 9.15
N LYS A 77 -12.18 -24.10 10.07
CA LYS A 77 -11.93 -25.48 10.47
C LYS A 77 -11.84 -25.59 11.98
N ASP A 78 -12.49 -26.56 12.56
CA ASP A 78 -12.53 -26.81 14.01
C ASP A 78 -12.94 -25.56 14.83
N GLY A 79 -13.89 -24.77 14.31
CA GLY A 79 -14.39 -23.55 14.93
C GLY A 79 -13.48 -22.32 14.79
N LYS A 80 -12.29 -22.46 14.16
CA LYS A 80 -11.33 -21.38 13.94
C LYS A 80 -11.21 -21.02 12.46
N TRP A 81 -11.08 -19.74 12.16
CA TRP A 81 -10.73 -19.27 10.82
C TRP A 81 -9.26 -19.53 10.52
N LEU A 82 -9.00 -20.25 9.44
CA LEU A 82 -7.67 -20.35 8.84
C LEU A 82 -7.36 -19.04 8.13
N LYS A 83 -6.09 -18.65 8.08
CA LYS A 83 -5.67 -17.37 7.54
C LYS A 83 -4.48 -17.53 6.60
N ASP A 84 -4.50 -16.75 5.54
CA ASP A 84 -3.35 -16.49 4.72
C ASP A 84 -2.75 -15.15 5.15
N ASN A 85 -1.46 -15.16 5.43
CA ASN A 85 -0.73 -13.98 5.86
C ASN A 85 0.39 -13.69 4.86
N THR A 86 0.39 -12.48 4.33
CA THR A 86 1.42 -11.98 3.43
C THR A 86 2.17 -10.87 4.12
N ASN A 87 3.48 -10.99 4.19
CA ASN A 87 4.38 -9.97 4.72
C ASN A 87 5.32 -9.56 3.60
N ILE A 88 5.29 -8.31 3.18
CA ILE A 88 6.07 -7.78 2.07
C ILE A 88 6.83 -6.55 2.53
N PHE A 89 8.12 -6.52 2.22
CA PHE A 89 8.94 -5.33 2.23
C PHE A 89 9.02 -4.78 0.81
N ALA A 90 8.92 -3.47 0.66
CA ALA A 90 9.05 -2.75 -0.58
C ALA A 90 10.18 -1.73 -0.45
N ILE A 91 11.03 -1.63 -1.47
CA ILE A 91 12.06 -0.60 -1.52
C ILE A 91 12.15 -0.08 -2.96
N GLY A 92 12.24 1.24 -3.11
CA GLY A 92 12.38 1.78 -4.44
C GLY A 92 12.50 3.29 -4.52
N PRO A 93 12.96 3.79 -5.68
CA PRO A 93 12.98 5.21 -5.98
C PRO A 93 11.66 5.70 -6.56
N SER A 94 11.44 7.01 -6.44
CA SER A 94 10.40 7.72 -7.16
C SER A 94 10.88 9.07 -7.69
N ILE A 95 10.13 9.59 -8.66
CA ILE A 95 10.29 10.95 -9.19
C ILE A 95 8.93 11.62 -9.21
N ALA A 96 8.86 12.87 -8.79
CA ALA A 96 7.64 13.66 -8.80
C ALA A 96 7.90 15.07 -9.29
N TYR A 97 6.85 15.68 -9.82
CA TYR A 97 6.85 17.07 -10.22
C TYR A 97 5.81 17.86 -9.40
N TYR A 98 6.16 19.03 -8.92
CA TYR A 98 5.31 19.87 -8.08
C TYR A 98 4.74 21.03 -8.87
N LEU A 99 3.42 21.07 -9.03
CA LEU A 99 2.69 22.18 -9.64
C LEU A 99 1.87 22.89 -8.55
N ASN A 100 2.16 24.14 -8.29
CA ASN A 100 1.32 24.94 -7.39
C ASN A 100 -0.04 25.18 -8.03
N VAL A 101 -1.10 24.70 -7.39
CA VAL A 101 -2.48 24.88 -7.85
C VAL A 101 -3.05 26.18 -7.30
N THR A 102 -2.93 26.34 -5.98
CA THR A 102 -3.36 27.58 -5.29
C THR A 102 -2.78 27.61 -3.88
N GLY A 103 -2.18 28.73 -3.48
CA GLY A 103 -1.65 28.93 -2.15
C GLY A 103 -0.75 27.80 -1.68
N ASN A 104 -1.25 27.00 -0.75
CA ASN A 104 -0.53 25.90 -0.12
C ASN A 104 -0.89 24.51 -0.71
N LEU A 105 -1.64 24.46 -1.79
CA LEU A 105 -2.04 23.22 -2.46
C LEU A 105 -1.21 22.98 -3.71
N TYR A 106 -0.59 21.82 -3.77
CA TYR A 106 0.24 21.38 -4.91
C TYR A 106 -0.38 20.13 -5.54
N TYR A 107 -0.37 20.07 -6.86
CA TYR A 107 -0.57 18.85 -7.63
C TYR A 107 0.81 18.21 -7.83
N THR A 108 0.95 16.95 -7.44
CA THR A 108 2.25 16.28 -7.33
C THR A 108 2.24 14.90 -7.99
N PRO A 109 2.06 14.83 -9.34
CA PRO A 109 2.14 13.55 -10.03
C PRO A 109 3.48 12.89 -9.75
N GLU A 110 3.43 11.58 -9.46
CA GLU A 110 4.60 10.81 -9.05
C GLU A 110 4.67 9.49 -9.80
N PHE A 111 5.84 9.12 -10.25
CA PHE A 111 6.17 7.81 -10.77
C PHE A 111 7.16 7.11 -9.84
N SER A 112 6.88 5.86 -9.48
CA SER A 112 7.76 5.07 -8.64
C SER A 112 7.97 3.66 -9.20
N ILE A 113 9.13 3.09 -8.90
CA ILE A 113 9.49 1.69 -9.15
C ILE A 113 9.89 1.10 -7.82
N CYS A 114 9.43 -0.11 -7.52
CA CYS A 114 9.78 -0.78 -6.27
C CYS A 114 10.12 -2.26 -6.50
N GLY A 115 11.06 -2.76 -5.71
CA GLY A 115 11.32 -4.17 -5.53
C GLY A 115 10.55 -4.68 -4.32
N TYR A 116 9.94 -5.86 -4.44
CA TYR A 116 9.21 -6.54 -3.37
C TYR A 116 9.97 -7.78 -2.92
N PHE A 117 10.01 -8.01 -1.61
CA PHE A 117 10.54 -9.23 -1.02
C PHE A 117 9.81 -9.53 0.30
N GLY A 118 9.54 -10.80 0.52
CA GLY A 118 8.75 -11.15 1.70
C GLY A 118 8.42 -12.61 1.79
N GLN A 119 7.35 -12.90 2.53
CA GLN A 119 6.87 -14.25 2.79
C GLN A 119 5.34 -14.29 2.71
N TYR A 120 4.86 -15.34 2.09
CA TYR A 120 3.48 -15.77 2.15
C TYR A 120 3.37 -16.98 3.07
N LYS A 121 2.44 -16.95 4.03
CA LYS A 121 2.15 -18.03 4.95
C LYS A 121 0.68 -18.39 4.84
N SER A 122 0.38 -19.64 4.54
CA SER A 122 -0.97 -20.18 4.51
C SER A 122 -1.17 -21.21 5.62
N ASP A 123 -2.26 -21.09 6.36
CA ASP A 123 -2.65 -22.06 7.36
C ASP A 123 -3.37 -23.23 6.68
N LEU A 124 -2.75 -24.41 6.63
CA LEU A 124 -3.34 -25.63 6.07
C LEU A 124 -4.28 -26.33 7.06
N THR A 125 -3.97 -26.23 8.36
CA THR A 125 -4.79 -26.73 9.46
C THR A 125 -4.55 -25.83 10.68
N SER A 126 -5.31 -26.01 11.76
CA SER A 126 -5.11 -25.28 13.02
C SER A 126 -3.69 -25.41 13.65
N SER A 127 -2.89 -26.37 13.18
CA SER A 127 -1.54 -26.66 13.69
C SER A 127 -0.46 -26.74 12.61
N LYS A 128 -0.82 -26.71 11.30
CA LYS A 128 0.14 -26.78 10.18
C LYS A 128 0.02 -25.56 9.29
N PHE A 129 1.15 -25.05 8.85
CA PHE A 129 1.23 -23.94 7.93
C PHE A 129 2.32 -24.18 6.88
N GLN A 130 2.14 -23.55 5.72
CA GLN A 130 3.11 -23.52 4.64
C GLN A 130 3.69 -22.11 4.54
N LYS A 131 5.00 -21.98 4.35
CA LYS A 131 5.70 -20.72 4.15
C LYS A 131 6.37 -20.71 2.79
N ASN A 132 6.12 -19.68 2.02
CA ASN A 132 6.71 -19.47 0.71
C ASN A 132 7.38 -18.11 0.62
N GLY A 133 8.55 -18.05 0.00
CA GLY A 133 9.23 -16.79 -0.28
C GLY A 133 8.51 -16.03 -1.39
N VAL A 134 8.37 -14.73 -1.25
CA VAL A 134 7.80 -13.82 -2.24
C VAL A 134 8.89 -12.87 -2.70
N ALA A 135 9.03 -12.68 -4.01
CA ALA A 135 9.90 -11.68 -4.61
C ALA A 135 9.24 -11.10 -5.87
N GLY A 136 9.51 -9.84 -6.17
CA GLY A 136 8.91 -9.24 -7.35
C GLY A 136 9.33 -7.79 -7.55
N PHE A 137 8.65 -7.14 -8.48
CA PHE A 137 8.80 -5.72 -8.73
C PHE A 137 7.45 -5.08 -9.05
N GLY A 138 7.38 -3.77 -8.86
CA GLY A 138 6.19 -2.99 -9.19
C GLY A 138 6.53 -1.62 -9.73
N MET A 139 5.54 -1.02 -10.37
CA MET A 139 5.54 0.36 -10.81
C MET A 139 4.22 1.00 -10.38
N ASN A 140 4.30 2.21 -9.89
CA ASN A 140 3.12 3.00 -9.55
C ASN A 140 3.20 4.35 -10.26
N PHE A 141 2.09 4.78 -10.80
CA PHE A 141 1.92 6.11 -11.34
C PHE A 141 0.76 6.81 -10.62
N ALA A 142 1.09 7.64 -9.65
CA ALA A 142 0.16 8.45 -8.87
C ALA A 142 -0.20 9.72 -9.66
N ILE A 143 -1.15 9.61 -10.59
CA ILE A 143 -1.55 10.70 -11.47
C ILE A 143 -2.32 11.79 -10.70
N GLY A 144 -3.16 11.38 -9.76
CA GLY A 144 -4.04 12.26 -8.99
C GLY A 144 -3.53 12.56 -7.59
N GLN A 145 -2.21 12.72 -7.42
CA GLN A 145 -1.66 13.05 -6.11
C GLN A 145 -1.65 14.55 -5.86
N PHE A 146 -2.09 14.92 -4.66
CA PHE A 146 -2.07 16.30 -4.17
C PHE A 146 -1.37 16.37 -2.82
N GLU A 147 -0.71 17.49 -2.58
CA GLU A 147 -0.10 17.81 -1.30
C GLU A 147 -0.57 19.16 -0.81
N PHE A 148 -1.08 19.20 0.41
CA PHE A 148 -1.41 20.42 1.13
C PHE A 148 -0.29 20.74 2.13
N ARG A 149 0.24 21.96 2.08
CA ARG A 149 1.32 22.44 2.99
C ARG A 149 0.81 23.54 3.90
N PRO A 150 0.30 23.22 5.08
CA PRO A 150 -0.19 24.22 6.04
C PRO A 150 0.95 25.12 6.55
N THR A 151 2.18 24.62 6.58
CA THR A 151 3.39 25.38 6.95
C THR A 151 4.54 25.08 5.99
N ALA A 152 5.64 25.84 6.09
CA ALA A 152 6.84 25.58 5.29
C ALA A 152 7.43 24.19 5.51
N HIS A 153 7.24 23.63 6.71
CA HIS A 153 7.89 22.37 7.11
C HIS A 153 6.96 21.16 7.07
N LEU A 154 5.64 21.33 6.92
CA LEU A 154 4.71 20.22 6.96
C LEU A 154 3.96 20.06 5.64
N GLY A 155 3.99 18.87 5.05
CA GLY A 155 3.17 18.46 3.92
C GLY A 155 2.24 17.31 4.29
N LEU A 156 1.00 17.39 3.83
CA LEU A 156 -0.02 16.35 3.93
C LEU A 156 -0.40 15.95 2.52
N SER A 157 -0.18 14.68 2.15
CA SER A 157 -0.45 14.18 0.81
C SER A 157 -1.66 13.26 0.77
N VAL A 158 -2.40 13.34 -0.33
CA VAL A 158 -3.50 12.44 -0.67
C VAL A 158 -3.39 12.03 -2.11
N ASN A 159 -3.67 10.76 -2.40
CA ASN A 159 -3.73 10.25 -3.77
C ASN A 159 -5.18 9.89 -4.12
N LEU A 160 -5.68 10.49 -5.19
CA LEU A 160 -7.06 10.29 -5.69
C LEU A 160 -7.11 9.36 -6.89
N LEU A 161 -6.00 9.22 -7.62
CA LEU A 161 -5.94 8.45 -8.86
C LEU A 161 -4.55 7.85 -9.04
N SER A 162 -4.49 6.53 -9.13
CA SER A 162 -3.24 5.82 -9.44
C SER A 162 -3.44 4.67 -10.41
N LEU A 163 -2.36 4.37 -11.14
CA LEU A 163 -2.20 3.17 -11.94
C LEU A 163 -1.03 2.38 -11.35
N ASP A 164 -1.31 1.17 -10.93
CA ASP A 164 -0.35 0.29 -10.29
C ASP A 164 -0.12 -0.95 -11.17
N TYR A 165 1.13 -1.35 -11.33
CA TYR A 165 1.52 -2.62 -11.89
C TYR A 165 2.37 -3.39 -10.88
N ALA A 166 2.07 -4.64 -10.64
CA ALA A 166 2.86 -5.53 -9.79
C ALA A 166 3.09 -6.87 -10.47
N TYR A 167 4.32 -7.36 -10.37
CA TYR A 167 4.73 -8.69 -10.75
C TYR A 167 5.34 -9.38 -9.54
N LEU A 168 4.72 -10.45 -9.07
CA LEU A 168 5.14 -11.21 -7.89
C LEU A 168 5.39 -12.67 -8.26
N LYS A 169 6.47 -13.22 -7.74
CA LYS A 169 6.85 -14.63 -7.84
C LYS A 169 6.84 -15.22 -6.43
N VAL A 170 6.03 -16.25 -6.23
CA VAL A 170 5.94 -17.02 -5.00
C VAL A 170 6.63 -18.35 -5.21
N LYS A 171 7.66 -18.66 -4.40
CA LYS A 171 8.32 -19.98 -4.45
C LYS A 171 7.46 -21.03 -3.77
N GLY A 172 7.32 -22.19 -4.41
CA GLY A 172 6.72 -23.39 -3.80
C GLY A 172 7.65 -24.08 -2.80
N ASP A 173 7.19 -25.19 -2.22
CA ASP A 173 7.99 -25.99 -1.26
C ASP A 173 9.23 -26.61 -1.90
N ASP A 174 9.15 -27.00 -3.18
CA ASP A 174 10.28 -27.46 -3.97
C ASP A 174 10.95 -26.27 -4.67
N SER A 175 12.28 -26.25 -4.67
CA SER A 175 13.10 -25.16 -5.21
C SER A 175 12.80 -24.80 -6.68
N ASP A 176 12.25 -25.76 -7.44
CA ASP A 176 11.96 -25.61 -8.87
C ASP A 176 10.51 -25.21 -9.16
N ASN A 177 9.62 -25.29 -8.16
CA ASN A 177 8.23 -24.89 -8.30
C ASN A 177 8.01 -23.45 -7.86
N TYR A 178 7.38 -22.67 -8.73
CA TYR A 178 6.99 -21.29 -8.43
C TYR A 178 5.67 -20.94 -9.10
N SER A 179 4.92 -20.09 -8.44
CA SER A 179 3.74 -19.42 -9.00
C SER A 179 4.06 -17.98 -9.31
N THR A 180 3.59 -17.51 -10.45
CA THR A 180 3.79 -16.14 -10.89
C THR A 180 2.44 -15.44 -11.00
N THR A 181 2.35 -14.26 -10.40
CA THR A 181 1.17 -13.39 -10.50
C THR A 181 1.59 -12.04 -11.05
N SER A 182 0.93 -11.59 -12.10
CA SER A 182 1.02 -10.21 -12.55
C SER A 182 -0.35 -9.55 -12.42
N ALA A 183 -0.38 -8.35 -11.92
CA ALA A 183 -1.60 -7.57 -11.74
C ALA A 183 -1.41 -6.14 -12.22
N VAL A 184 -2.44 -5.61 -12.87
CA VAL A 184 -2.59 -4.19 -13.16
C VAL A 184 -3.81 -3.72 -12.39
N GLN A 185 -3.64 -2.70 -11.57
CA GLN A 185 -4.73 -2.12 -10.79
C GLN A 185 -4.85 -0.64 -11.09
N PHE A 186 -6.06 -0.23 -11.42
CA PHE A 186 -6.44 1.17 -11.50
C PHE A 186 -7.24 1.52 -10.25
N SER A 187 -6.83 2.57 -9.56
CA SER A 187 -7.48 3.04 -8.33
C SER A 187 -7.98 4.47 -8.52
N LEU A 188 -9.27 4.68 -8.28
CA LEU A 188 -9.91 5.97 -8.26
C LEU A 188 -10.61 6.18 -6.92
N GLY A 189 -10.31 7.29 -6.25
CA GLY A 189 -10.87 7.64 -4.96
C GLY A 189 -9.81 7.82 -3.87
N ILE A 190 -10.24 8.27 -2.71
CA ILE A 190 -9.34 8.50 -1.56
C ILE A 190 -9.03 7.15 -0.93
N LYS A 191 -7.76 6.72 -1.00
CA LYS A 191 -7.30 5.59 -0.18
C LYS A 191 -7.21 6.07 1.28
N PRO A 192 -7.55 5.23 2.26
CA PRO A 192 -7.46 5.60 3.68
C PRO A 192 -6.01 5.59 4.18
N THR A 193 -5.14 6.26 3.48
CA THR A 193 -3.73 6.45 3.81
C THR A 193 -3.44 7.93 3.90
N VAL A 194 -2.71 8.34 4.94
CA VAL A 194 -2.29 9.72 5.13
C VAL A 194 -0.78 9.76 5.05
N GLY A 195 -0.27 10.55 4.12
CA GLY A 195 1.16 10.81 3.98
C GLY A 195 1.53 12.10 4.70
N PHE A 196 2.59 12.01 5.50
CA PHE A 196 3.18 13.16 6.17
C PHE A 196 4.59 13.39 5.63
N ARG A 197 4.93 14.66 5.38
CA ARG A 197 6.28 15.08 4.97
C ARG A 197 6.74 16.22 5.84
N TYR A 198 7.96 16.11 6.35
CA TYR A 198 8.64 17.18 7.08
C TYR A 198 9.81 17.68 6.24
N TYR A 199 9.76 18.96 5.88
CA TYR A 199 10.74 19.64 5.03
C TYR A 199 11.77 20.40 5.86
N PHE A 200 13.03 20.38 5.47
CA PHE A 200 14.15 21.05 6.12
C PHE A 200 15.21 21.54 5.11
#